data_ca0039a6fb85a665852420b57c3f1c3c
#
_entry.id   ca0039a6fb85a665852420b57c3f1c3c
#
_cell.length_a   1.000
_cell.length_b   1.000
_cell.length_c   1.000
_cell.angle_alpha   90.00
_cell.angle_beta   90.00
_cell.angle_gamma   90.00
#
_symmetry.space_group_name_H-M   'P 1'
#
loop_
_entity.id
_entity.type
_entity.pdbx_description
1 polymer ?
#
loop_
_entity_poly.entity_id
_entity_poly.type
_entity_poly.pdbx_seq_one_letter_code
_entity_poly.pdbx_strand_id
1 'polypeptide(L)'
;MGYATMWAYVWDFADVGINKAVRELRSAGLDAVSVAAKYHTVEHLRPRARRERWFVARHAACYFRPTLRLYRATPLKPIASPLLKDGDLFGQICEAASKGGLKVIAWTVFLHDTRLGLMHPDACMVNCFGDVYTSNLCPANPAVREFCKALVRDLSRYPLMAIEAESLHYGGVGHFHAHEKIGVILGEAGSFLLGLCFCRHCQTEAKRDGLKAARLRPLVAQLLEPTFQTGKPPAESTDELFDRHPDLRAFADARERVVADLVAEVAAESKVPLSFILMGSRWDIGASVSAL
;
A
#
# COMPACT_ATOMS: atom_id res chain seq x y z
N MET A 1 24.18 13.33 -4.67
CA MET A 1 24.16 13.05 -6.13
C MET A 1 22.84 12.39 -6.46
N GLY A 2 22.10 12.93 -7.46
CA GLY A 2 20.91 12.29 -7.98
C GLY A 2 21.26 11.00 -8.76
N TYR A 3 20.27 10.12 -8.93
CA TYR A 3 20.39 8.94 -9.79
C TYR A 3 19.17 8.87 -10.72
N ALA A 4 19.35 8.30 -11.91
CA ALA A 4 18.26 8.09 -12.85
C ALA A 4 17.70 6.67 -12.69
N THR A 5 16.38 6.56 -12.48
CA THR A 5 15.67 5.29 -12.37
C THR A 5 14.33 5.33 -13.10
N MET A 6 13.75 4.17 -13.35
CA MET A 6 12.36 4.03 -13.81
C MET A 6 11.69 2.85 -13.14
N TRP A 7 10.37 2.87 -13.05
CA TRP A 7 9.59 1.72 -12.60
C TRP A 7 9.43 0.71 -13.74
N ALA A 8 9.55 -0.57 -13.39
CA ALA A 8 9.36 -1.68 -14.30
C ALA A 8 8.72 -2.87 -13.57
N TYR A 9 8.04 -3.70 -14.32
CA TYR A 9 7.44 -4.93 -13.82
C TYR A 9 8.30 -6.15 -14.16
N VAL A 10 8.27 -7.15 -13.31
CA VAL A 10 9.01 -8.40 -13.56
C VAL A 10 8.62 -9.10 -14.85
N TRP A 11 7.34 -9.02 -15.25
CA TRP A 11 6.87 -9.60 -16.51
C TRP A 11 7.44 -8.91 -17.75
N ASP A 12 7.85 -7.64 -17.67
CA ASP A 12 8.53 -6.96 -18.77
C ASP A 12 9.94 -7.52 -18.98
N PHE A 13 10.64 -7.81 -17.89
CA PHE A 13 11.94 -8.51 -17.95
C PHE A 13 11.81 -9.93 -18.50
N ALA A 14 10.76 -10.66 -18.11
CA ALA A 14 10.51 -12.02 -18.58
C ALA A 14 10.25 -12.06 -20.10
N ASP A 15 9.52 -11.06 -20.65
CA ASP A 15 9.20 -10.99 -22.08
C ASP A 15 10.38 -10.58 -22.97
N VAL A 16 11.13 -9.57 -22.52
CA VAL A 16 12.27 -9.03 -23.27
C VAL A 16 13.49 -9.96 -23.16
N GLY A 17 13.57 -10.69 -22.05
CA GLY A 17 14.74 -11.43 -21.61
C GLY A 17 15.59 -10.59 -20.66
N ILE A 18 15.81 -11.09 -19.44
CA ILE A 18 16.39 -10.34 -18.30
C ILE A 18 17.71 -9.64 -18.69
N ASN A 19 18.67 -10.39 -19.22
CA ASN A 19 19.98 -9.82 -19.60
C ASN A 19 19.87 -8.74 -20.68
N LYS A 20 18.93 -8.88 -21.62
CA LYS A 20 18.71 -7.90 -22.67
C LYS A 20 18.09 -6.63 -22.08
N ALA A 21 17.08 -6.75 -21.23
CA ALA A 21 16.45 -5.63 -20.55
C ALA A 21 17.45 -4.83 -19.71
N VAL A 22 18.32 -5.50 -18.94
CA VAL A 22 19.39 -4.85 -18.17
C VAL A 22 20.32 -4.04 -19.06
N ARG A 23 20.77 -4.60 -20.20
CA ARG A 23 21.63 -3.87 -21.15
C ARG A 23 20.93 -2.65 -21.74
N GLU A 24 19.66 -2.78 -22.13
CA GLU A 24 18.87 -1.67 -22.70
C GLU A 24 18.70 -0.54 -21.69
N LEU A 25 18.37 -0.86 -20.42
CA LEU A 25 18.24 0.13 -19.35
C LEU A 25 19.57 0.86 -19.09
N ARG A 26 20.69 0.12 -19.03
CA ARG A 26 22.02 0.74 -18.89
C ARG A 26 22.39 1.63 -20.10
N SER A 27 22.10 1.16 -21.31
CA SER A 27 22.36 1.95 -22.55
C SER A 27 21.50 3.21 -22.62
N ALA A 28 20.33 3.21 -21.98
CA ALA A 28 19.47 4.39 -21.82
C ALA A 28 19.97 5.38 -20.75
N GLY A 29 21.08 5.09 -20.06
CA GLY A 29 21.69 5.97 -19.07
C GLY A 29 21.13 5.83 -17.66
N LEU A 30 20.34 4.77 -17.36
CA LEU A 30 19.79 4.55 -16.03
C LEU A 30 20.85 3.99 -15.07
N ASP A 31 20.85 4.50 -13.82
CA ASP A 31 21.71 4.03 -12.74
C ASP A 31 21.04 2.89 -11.94
N ALA A 32 19.71 2.91 -11.90
CA ALA A 32 18.91 1.95 -11.16
C ALA A 32 17.61 1.62 -11.92
N VAL A 33 16.92 0.58 -11.46
CA VAL A 33 15.55 0.25 -11.86
C VAL A 33 14.75 -0.12 -10.64
N SER A 34 13.55 0.47 -10.49
CA SER A 34 12.57 0.12 -9.47
C SER A 34 11.69 -1.01 -10.00
N VAL A 35 11.92 -2.24 -9.51
CA VAL A 35 11.23 -3.44 -9.98
C VAL A 35 10.14 -3.84 -9.02
N ALA A 36 8.93 -4.07 -9.51
CA ALA A 36 7.81 -4.54 -8.71
C ALA A 36 8.11 -5.91 -8.07
N ALA A 37 8.51 -5.91 -6.79
CA ALA A 37 8.77 -7.12 -6.01
C ALA A 37 7.49 -7.74 -5.43
N LYS A 38 6.52 -6.90 -5.02
CA LYS A 38 5.15 -7.28 -4.67
C LYS A 38 4.21 -6.23 -5.26
N TYR A 39 3.17 -6.66 -5.96
CA TYR A 39 2.24 -5.76 -6.61
C TYR A 39 0.79 -6.21 -6.45
N HIS A 40 -0.14 -5.27 -6.56
CA HIS A 40 -1.59 -5.52 -6.44
C HIS A 40 -2.19 -6.06 -7.74
N THR A 41 -3.50 -6.28 -7.76
CA THR A 41 -4.28 -6.57 -8.97
C THR A 41 -4.12 -5.44 -9.98
N VAL A 42 -3.85 -5.78 -11.25
CA VAL A 42 -3.74 -4.78 -12.31
C VAL A 42 -4.12 -5.37 -13.66
N GLU A 43 -4.78 -4.57 -14.48
CA GLU A 43 -4.90 -4.77 -15.92
C GLU A 43 -3.95 -3.78 -16.62
N HIS A 44 -3.08 -4.31 -17.46
CA HIS A 44 -1.98 -3.54 -18.03
C HIS A 44 -1.89 -3.72 -19.55
N LEU A 45 -2.09 -2.62 -20.30
CA LEU A 45 -1.81 -2.61 -21.73
C LEU A 45 -0.30 -2.54 -21.95
N ARG A 46 0.23 -3.54 -22.65
CA ARG A 46 1.66 -3.72 -22.95
C ARG A 46 1.89 -3.69 -24.46
N PRO A 47 1.95 -2.51 -25.09
CA PRO A 47 1.92 -2.37 -26.55
C PRO A 47 3.08 -3.09 -27.27
N ARG A 48 4.24 -3.21 -26.60
CA ARG A 48 5.46 -3.84 -27.12
C ARG A 48 5.61 -5.31 -26.76
N ALA A 49 4.72 -5.86 -25.94
CA ALA A 49 4.75 -7.28 -25.58
C ALA A 49 4.48 -8.15 -26.83
N ARG A 50 5.22 -9.24 -26.96
CA ARG A 50 5.01 -10.21 -28.04
C ARG A 50 3.80 -11.09 -27.84
N ARG A 51 3.45 -11.34 -26.55
CA ARG A 51 2.29 -12.12 -26.11
C ARG A 51 1.60 -11.35 -24.98
N GLU A 52 0.33 -11.62 -24.75
CA GLU A 52 -0.44 -11.02 -23.65
C GLU A 52 -0.30 -9.49 -23.59
N ARG A 53 -0.60 -8.81 -24.70
CA ARG A 53 -0.57 -7.35 -24.77
C ARG A 53 -1.53 -6.69 -23.80
N TRP A 54 -2.60 -7.39 -23.42
CA TRP A 54 -3.47 -7.09 -22.30
C TRP A 54 -3.18 -8.08 -21.18
N PHE A 55 -2.30 -7.70 -20.27
CA PHE A 55 -1.87 -8.53 -19.15
C PHE A 55 -2.77 -8.29 -17.93
N VAL A 56 -3.16 -9.37 -17.26
CA VAL A 56 -3.99 -9.30 -16.05
C VAL A 56 -3.29 -10.00 -14.89
N ALA A 57 -2.85 -9.23 -13.90
CA ALA A 57 -2.49 -9.75 -12.60
C ALA A 57 -3.77 -9.83 -11.75
N ARG A 58 -4.35 -11.02 -11.63
CA ARG A 58 -5.69 -11.24 -11.06
C ARG A 58 -5.76 -10.99 -9.55
N HIS A 59 -4.63 -10.96 -8.85
CA HIS A 59 -4.55 -10.73 -7.42
C HIS A 59 -3.17 -10.25 -7.02
N ALA A 60 -3.09 -9.61 -5.86
CA ALA A 60 -1.82 -9.20 -5.27
C ALA A 60 -0.90 -10.40 -5.07
N ALA A 61 0.36 -10.26 -5.49
CA ALA A 61 1.33 -11.36 -5.43
C ALA A 61 2.77 -10.84 -5.26
N CYS A 62 3.62 -11.68 -4.69
CA CYS A 62 5.06 -11.50 -4.69
C CYS A 62 5.68 -12.10 -5.94
N TYR A 63 6.63 -11.39 -6.52
CA TYR A 63 7.40 -11.80 -7.69
C TYR A 63 8.81 -12.27 -7.34
N PHE A 64 9.07 -12.46 -6.06
CA PHE A 64 10.22 -13.15 -5.47
C PHE A 64 9.75 -14.43 -4.77
N ARG A 65 10.66 -15.32 -4.43
CA ARG A 65 10.35 -16.55 -3.70
C ARG A 65 10.30 -16.28 -2.19
N PRO A 66 9.11 -16.26 -1.54
CA PRO A 66 8.99 -15.93 -0.13
C PRO A 66 9.61 -16.96 0.78
N THR A 67 10.26 -16.50 1.86
CA THR A 67 10.80 -17.35 2.92
C THR A 67 9.79 -17.48 4.06
N LEU A 68 8.85 -18.40 3.93
CA LEU A 68 7.69 -18.52 4.83
C LEU A 68 8.02 -18.56 6.33
N ARG A 69 9.22 -19.02 6.72
CA ARG A 69 9.67 -19.01 8.11
C ARG A 69 9.74 -17.61 8.73
N LEU A 70 9.96 -16.56 7.91
CA LEU A 70 10.01 -15.18 8.38
C LEU A 70 8.63 -14.64 8.79
N TYR A 71 7.57 -15.25 8.28
CA TYR A 71 6.18 -14.84 8.53
C TYR A 71 5.49 -15.65 9.62
N ARG A 72 6.25 -16.35 10.51
CA ARG A 72 5.65 -17.21 11.56
C ARG A 72 4.84 -16.43 12.59
N ALA A 73 5.21 -15.19 12.87
CA ALA A 73 4.57 -14.33 13.87
C ALA A 73 3.23 -13.71 13.41
N THR A 74 2.82 -13.97 12.17
CA THR A 74 1.56 -13.44 11.61
C THR A 74 0.79 -14.52 10.85
N PRO A 75 -0.55 -14.52 10.88
CA PRO A 75 -1.36 -15.40 10.03
C PRO A 75 -1.26 -15.02 8.54
N LEU A 76 -0.95 -13.75 8.21
CA LEU A 76 -0.82 -13.29 6.85
C LEU A 76 0.45 -13.86 6.21
N LYS A 77 0.28 -14.50 5.05
CA LYS A 77 1.39 -15.10 4.29
C LYS A 77 1.48 -14.49 2.90
N PRO A 78 2.69 -14.16 2.42
CA PRO A 78 2.84 -13.66 1.06
C PRO A 78 2.41 -14.73 0.05
N ILE A 79 1.77 -14.28 -1.02
CA ILE A 79 1.27 -15.15 -2.08
C ILE A 79 2.21 -15.02 -3.26
N ALA A 80 2.87 -16.10 -3.63
CA ALA A 80 3.78 -16.14 -4.76
C ALA A 80 2.99 -16.07 -6.09
N SER A 81 3.49 -15.27 -7.03
CA SER A 81 2.91 -15.18 -8.37
C SER A 81 3.08 -16.49 -9.14
N PRO A 82 2.09 -16.94 -9.92
CA PRO A 82 2.25 -18.06 -10.84
C PRO A 82 3.37 -17.86 -11.88
N LEU A 83 3.79 -16.62 -12.13
CA LEU A 83 4.92 -16.32 -13.03
C LEU A 83 6.25 -16.84 -12.50
N LEU A 84 6.38 -17.10 -11.21
CA LEU A 84 7.61 -17.64 -10.64
C LEU A 84 7.87 -19.08 -11.09
N LYS A 85 6.82 -19.85 -11.36
CA LYS A 85 6.90 -21.29 -11.59
C LYS A 85 7.73 -21.93 -10.46
N ASP A 86 8.88 -22.55 -10.81
CA ASP A 86 9.79 -23.16 -9.86
C ASP A 86 11.01 -22.27 -9.52
N GLY A 87 11.04 -21.03 -10.01
CA GLY A 87 12.17 -20.10 -9.89
C GLY A 87 11.93 -18.91 -8.96
N ASP A 88 12.90 -18.02 -8.96
CA ASP A 88 12.86 -16.71 -8.29
C ASP A 88 13.18 -15.63 -9.33
N LEU A 89 12.14 -15.17 -10.03
CA LEU A 89 12.29 -14.23 -11.13
C LEU A 89 12.89 -12.89 -10.67
N PHE A 90 12.45 -12.39 -9.52
CA PHE A 90 13.00 -11.15 -8.95
C PHE A 90 14.47 -11.31 -8.58
N GLY A 91 14.85 -12.44 -7.95
CA GLY A 91 16.24 -12.76 -7.64
C GLY A 91 17.12 -12.84 -8.89
N GLN A 92 16.62 -13.46 -9.96
CA GLN A 92 17.33 -13.52 -11.25
C GLN A 92 17.54 -12.12 -11.85
N ILE A 93 16.56 -11.21 -11.72
CA ILE A 93 16.70 -9.81 -12.17
C ILE A 93 17.77 -9.11 -11.33
N CYS A 94 17.75 -9.26 -10.00
CA CYS A 94 18.76 -8.68 -9.12
C CYS A 94 20.19 -9.14 -9.47
N GLU A 95 20.36 -10.43 -9.72
CA GLU A 95 21.65 -10.99 -10.10
C GLU A 95 22.14 -10.46 -11.47
N ALA A 96 21.28 -10.45 -12.46
CA ALA A 96 21.63 -9.95 -13.80
C ALA A 96 21.92 -8.44 -13.78
N ALA A 97 21.13 -7.66 -13.02
CA ALA A 97 21.34 -6.22 -12.85
C ALA A 97 22.68 -5.92 -12.20
N SER A 98 23.02 -6.64 -11.12
CA SER A 98 24.31 -6.53 -10.44
C SER A 98 25.49 -6.80 -11.39
N LYS A 99 25.43 -7.88 -12.20
CA LYS A 99 26.43 -8.21 -13.22
C LYS A 99 26.50 -7.16 -14.32
N GLY A 100 25.39 -6.54 -14.68
CA GLY A 100 25.29 -5.49 -15.71
C GLY A 100 25.58 -4.07 -15.22
N GLY A 101 25.96 -3.87 -13.94
CA GLY A 101 26.23 -2.56 -13.36
C GLY A 101 24.99 -1.69 -13.20
N LEU A 102 23.79 -2.28 -13.09
CA LEU A 102 22.52 -1.62 -12.81
C LEU A 102 22.11 -1.95 -11.36
N LYS A 103 21.70 -0.95 -10.58
CA LYS A 103 21.18 -1.14 -9.23
C LYS A 103 19.69 -1.50 -9.27
N VAL A 104 19.21 -2.25 -8.28
CA VAL A 104 17.79 -2.62 -8.16
C VAL A 104 17.20 -1.98 -6.91
N ILE A 105 16.03 -1.39 -7.08
CA ILE A 105 15.16 -0.92 -6.01
C ILE A 105 13.94 -1.86 -5.99
N ALA A 106 13.57 -2.38 -4.82
CA ALA A 106 12.40 -3.23 -4.69
C ALA A 106 11.14 -2.37 -4.52
N TRP A 107 10.43 -2.14 -5.60
CA TRP A 107 9.12 -1.50 -5.55
C TRP A 107 8.09 -2.46 -4.96
N THR A 108 7.50 -2.08 -3.83
CA THR A 108 6.74 -3.01 -2.99
C THR A 108 5.44 -2.38 -2.52
N VAL A 109 4.32 -2.91 -2.97
CA VAL A 109 2.97 -2.54 -2.48
C VAL A 109 2.70 -3.31 -1.19
N PHE A 110 2.53 -2.61 -0.07
CA PHE A 110 2.41 -3.23 1.26
C PHE A 110 0.96 -3.60 1.62
N LEU A 111 0.13 -2.60 1.89
CA LEU A 111 -1.19 -2.79 2.53
C LEU A 111 -2.35 -2.89 1.54
N HIS A 112 -2.13 -2.55 0.27
CA HIS A 112 -3.12 -2.77 -0.77
C HIS A 112 -3.03 -4.22 -1.28
N ASP A 113 -3.86 -5.09 -0.72
CA ASP A 113 -3.82 -6.52 -1.02
C ASP A 113 -5.22 -7.15 -0.88
N THR A 114 -5.97 -7.12 -1.97
CA THR A 114 -7.34 -7.66 -2.01
C THR A 114 -7.40 -9.16 -1.66
N ARG A 115 -6.38 -9.93 -2.05
CA ARG A 115 -6.41 -11.37 -1.79
C ARG A 115 -6.19 -11.69 -0.32
N LEU A 116 -5.20 -11.06 0.31
CA LEU A 116 -5.01 -11.20 1.75
C LEU A 116 -6.20 -10.66 2.52
N GLY A 117 -6.77 -9.53 2.09
CA GLY A 117 -7.96 -8.97 2.74
C GLY A 117 -9.19 -9.87 2.65
N LEU A 118 -9.42 -10.55 1.53
CA LEU A 118 -10.50 -11.54 1.40
C LEU A 118 -10.26 -12.79 2.26
N MET A 119 -9.01 -13.20 2.43
CA MET A 119 -8.65 -14.34 3.29
C MET A 119 -8.66 -13.97 4.79
N HIS A 120 -8.42 -12.72 5.11
CA HIS A 120 -8.29 -12.19 6.48
C HIS A 120 -9.07 -10.88 6.65
N PRO A 121 -10.41 -10.89 6.55
CA PRO A 121 -11.22 -9.66 6.64
C PRO A 121 -11.09 -8.95 7.98
N ASP A 122 -10.72 -9.65 9.04
CA ASP A 122 -10.41 -9.11 10.37
C ASP A 122 -9.10 -8.30 10.42
N ALA A 123 -8.25 -8.43 9.40
CA ALA A 123 -7.05 -7.62 9.22
C ALA A 123 -7.29 -6.33 8.42
N CYS A 124 -8.49 -6.14 7.87
CA CYS A 124 -8.81 -5.02 6.98
C CYS A 124 -9.31 -3.79 7.72
N MET A 125 -9.33 -2.68 6.99
CA MET A 125 -10.02 -1.45 7.42
C MET A 125 -11.53 -1.67 7.49
N VAL A 126 -12.19 -0.97 8.43
CA VAL A 126 -13.64 -1.02 8.63
C VAL A 126 -14.16 0.40 8.74
N ASN A 127 -15.09 0.82 7.89
CA ASN A 127 -15.63 2.17 7.88
C ASN A 127 -16.63 2.44 9.05
N CYS A 128 -17.21 3.64 9.08
CA CYS A 128 -18.16 4.03 10.13
C CYS A 128 -19.47 3.23 10.10
N PHE A 129 -19.86 2.65 8.97
CA PHE A 129 -21.05 1.81 8.83
C PHE A 129 -20.79 0.35 9.21
N GLY A 130 -19.53 -0.07 9.29
CA GLY A 130 -19.12 -1.44 9.59
C GLY A 130 -18.74 -2.24 8.36
N ASP A 131 -18.67 -1.60 7.20
CA ASP A 131 -18.25 -2.26 5.97
C ASP A 131 -16.74 -2.48 5.97
N VAL A 132 -16.32 -3.65 5.50
CA VAL A 132 -14.92 -4.06 5.44
C VAL A 132 -14.34 -3.71 4.07
N TYR A 133 -13.24 -2.95 4.06
CA TYR A 133 -12.49 -2.66 2.84
C TYR A 133 -11.47 -3.75 2.58
N THR A 134 -11.89 -4.83 1.91
CA THR A 134 -11.05 -6.01 1.67
C THR A 134 -9.81 -5.75 0.81
N SER A 135 -9.73 -4.62 0.14
CA SER A 135 -8.51 -4.20 -0.58
C SER A 135 -7.45 -3.59 0.34
N ASN A 136 -7.81 -3.16 1.56
CA ASN A 136 -6.97 -2.32 2.40
C ASN A 136 -6.74 -2.96 3.77
N LEU A 137 -5.55 -3.52 3.98
CA LEU A 137 -5.12 -4.00 5.31
C LEU A 137 -4.94 -2.82 6.26
N CYS A 138 -5.33 -2.99 7.53
CA CYS A 138 -5.28 -1.91 8.50
C CYS A 138 -3.87 -1.76 9.11
N PRO A 139 -3.21 -0.59 9.02
CA PRO A 139 -1.87 -0.36 9.57
C PRO A 139 -1.80 -0.42 11.11
N ALA A 140 -2.94 -0.26 11.81
CA ALA A 140 -3.02 -0.42 13.26
C ALA A 140 -3.08 -1.89 13.71
N ASN A 141 -3.33 -2.85 12.81
CA ASN A 141 -3.45 -4.25 13.17
C ASN A 141 -2.07 -4.88 13.40
N PRO A 142 -1.78 -5.46 14.60
CA PRO A 142 -0.48 -6.04 14.91
C PRO A 142 -0.05 -7.16 13.95
N ALA A 143 -0.99 -7.99 13.48
CA ALA A 143 -0.67 -9.04 12.52
C ALA A 143 -0.26 -8.48 11.15
N VAL A 144 -0.84 -7.35 10.75
CA VAL A 144 -0.46 -6.63 9.53
C VAL A 144 0.92 -6.00 9.69
N ARG A 145 1.21 -5.38 10.84
CA ARG A 145 2.54 -4.81 11.15
C ARG A 145 3.63 -5.88 11.09
N GLU A 146 3.40 -7.05 11.70
CA GLU A 146 4.34 -8.19 11.61
C GLU A 146 4.51 -8.70 10.18
N PHE A 147 3.46 -8.71 9.37
CA PHE A 147 3.55 -9.05 7.95
C PHE A 147 4.46 -8.07 7.19
N CYS A 148 4.30 -6.75 7.39
CA CYS A 148 5.13 -5.73 6.75
C CYS A 148 6.61 -5.86 7.15
N LYS A 149 6.90 -6.07 8.43
CA LYS A 149 8.25 -6.30 8.95
C LYS A 149 8.89 -7.57 8.35
N ALA A 150 8.12 -8.66 8.27
CA ALA A 150 8.59 -9.89 7.67
C ALA A 150 8.87 -9.74 6.16
N LEU A 151 8.05 -8.96 5.46
CA LEU A 151 8.21 -8.68 4.03
C LEU A 151 9.52 -7.93 3.75
N VAL A 152 9.83 -6.90 4.53
CA VAL A 152 11.09 -6.15 4.42
C VAL A 152 12.30 -7.03 4.76
N ARG A 153 12.23 -7.85 5.82
CA ARG A 153 13.28 -8.83 6.15
C ARG A 153 13.53 -9.81 5.00
N ASP A 154 12.47 -10.24 4.33
CA ASP A 154 12.56 -11.17 3.20
C ASP A 154 13.18 -10.51 1.97
N LEU A 155 12.78 -9.29 1.63
CA LEU A 155 13.36 -8.49 0.56
C LEU A 155 14.82 -8.11 0.84
N SER A 156 15.19 -7.84 2.08
CA SER A 156 16.56 -7.51 2.48
C SER A 156 17.60 -8.63 2.26
N ARG A 157 17.18 -9.79 1.76
CA ARG A 157 18.08 -10.87 1.34
C ARG A 157 18.66 -10.67 -0.06
N TYR A 158 18.05 -9.79 -0.85
CA TYR A 158 18.51 -9.48 -2.20
C TYR A 158 19.48 -8.30 -2.20
N PRO A 159 20.39 -8.21 -3.19
CA PRO A 159 21.34 -7.10 -3.32
C PRO A 159 20.61 -5.83 -3.82
N LEU A 160 19.87 -5.17 -2.96
CA LEU A 160 19.06 -4.01 -3.28
C LEU A 160 19.79 -2.71 -2.96
N MET A 161 19.50 -1.66 -3.75
CA MET A 161 19.85 -0.28 -3.43
C MET A 161 18.93 0.30 -2.35
N ALA A 162 17.63 0.02 -2.45
CA ALA A 162 16.59 0.48 -1.55
C ALA A 162 15.32 -0.38 -1.68
N ILE A 163 14.36 -0.20 -0.76
CA ILE A 163 12.99 -0.68 -0.89
C ILE A 163 12.09 0.56 -1.00
N GLU A 164 11.31 0.65 -2.07
CA GLU A 164 10.23 1.63 -2.22
C GLU A 164 8.95 1.06 -1.62
N ALA A 165 8.46 1.72 -0.57
CA ALA A 165 7.27 1.31 0.17
C ALA A 165 6.04 2.07 -0.35
N GLU A 166 5.29 1.42 -1.23
CA GLU A 166 4.00 1.90 -1.71
C GLU A 166 2.87 1.36 -0.82
N SER A 167 1.86 2.19 -0.58
CA SER A 167 0.68 1.84 0.21
C SER A 167 1.02 1.31 1.61
N LEU A 168 2.08 1.79 2.25
CA LEU A 168 2.42 1.50 3.65
C LEU A 168 1.70 2.48 4.59
N HIS A 169 0.42 2.71 4.33
CA HIS A 169 -0.45 3.68 4.99
C HIS A 169 -1.91 3.23 4.94
N TYR A 170 -2.84 4.02 5.49
CA TYR A 170 -4.27 3.74 5.31
C TYR A 170 -4.64 3.86 3.83
N GLY A 171 -5.50 2.97 3.36
CA GLY A 171 -6.12 3.10 2.04
C GLY A 171 -7.24 4.13 2.06
N GLY A 172 -7.42 4.85 0.96
CA GLY A 172 -8.59 5.70 0.74
C GLY A 172 -9.81 4.90 0.25
N VAL A 173 -10.92 5.60 0.06
CA VAL A 173 -12.14 5.05 -0.54
C VAL A 173 -11.95 4.91 -2.05
N GLY A 174 -12.57 3.90 -2.66
CA GLY A 174 -12.65 3.78 -4.13
C GLY A 174 -11.38 3.28 -4.82
N HIS A 175 -10.41 2.75 -4.09
CA HIS A 175 -9.12 2.34 -4.65
C HIS A 175 -9.14 1.01 -5.44
N PHE A 176 -10.23 0.26 -5.45
CA PHE A 176 -10.34 -1.00 -6.17
C PHE A 176 -11.64 -1.02 -6.99
N HIS A 177 -11.54 -0.84 -8.33
CA HIS A 177 -12.67 -0.92 -9.27
C HIS A 177 -14.03 -0.50 -8.66
N ALA A 178 -14.01 0.59 -7.90
CA ALA A 178 -15.20 1.11 -7.26
C ALA A 178 -16.15 1.61 -8.35
N HIS A 179 -17.35 1.06 -8.36
CA HIS A 179 -18.43 1.61 -9.16
C HIS A 179 -19.16 2.64 -8.29
N GLU A 180 -18.73 3.89 -8.39
CA GLU A 180 -19.42 4.98 -7.71
C GLU A 180 -20.78 5.22 -8.34
N LYS A 181 -21.78 5.54 -7.51
CA LYS A 181 -23.08 5.95 -8.00
C LYS A 181 -22.95 7.29 -8.72
N ILE A 182 -23.32 7.32 -9.98
CA ILE A 182 -23.42 8.57 -10.74
C ILE A 182 -24.41 9.51 -10.01
N GLY A 183 -23.94 10.73 -9.69
CA GLY A 183 -24.72 11.73 -8.97
C GLY A 183 -24.52 11.75 -7.45
N VAL A 184 -23.64 10.89 -6.90
CA VAL A 184 -23.17 11.01 -5.51
C VAL A 184 -21.70 11.44 -5.51
N ILE A 185 -21.45 12.64 -5.03
CA ILE A 185 -20.11 13.23 -4.98
C ILE A 185 -19.65 13.30 -3.52
N LEU A 186 -18.62 12.55 -3.18
CA LEU A 186 -18.06 12.56 -1.80
C LEU A 186 -17.29 13.85 -1.51
N GLY A 187 -16.56 14.38 -2.48
CA GLY A 187 -15.60 15.45 -2.24
C GLY A 187 -14.46 15.03 -1.32
N GLU A 188 -13.61 15.98 -0.95
CA GLU A 188 -12.45 15.69 -0.07
C GLU A 188 -12.90 15.29 1.35
N ALA A 189 -13.75 16.09 1.98
CA ALA A 189 -14.24 15.82 3.32
C ALA A 189 -15.03 14.51 3.42
N GLY A 190 -15.90 14.22 2.45
CA GLY A 190 -16.65 12.96 2.41
C GLY A 190 -15.77 11.75 2.19
N SER A 191 -14.75 11.85 1.33
CA SER A 191 -13.75 10.79 1.10
C SER A 191 -12.94 10.54 2.37
N PHE A 192 -12.48 11.59 3.04
CA PHE A 192 -11.81 11.49 4.33
C PHE A 192 -12.70 10.78 5.37
N LEU A 193 -13.93 11.24 5.58
CA LEU A 193 -14.83 10.67 6.58
C LEU A 193 -15.12 9.18 6.32
N LEU A 194 -15.41 8.83 5.06
CA LEU A 194 -15.71 7.46 4.67
C LEU A 194 -14.45 6.56 4.71
N GLY A 195 -13.26 7.14 4.50
CA GLY A 195 -11.96 6.47 4.59
C GLY A 195 -11.44 6.25 6.01
N LEU A 196 -12.13 6.75 7.06
CA LEU A 196 -11.74 6.51 8.44
C LEU A 196 -11.95 5.06 8.85
N CYS A 197 -10.93 4.49 9.51
CA CYS A 197 -11.00 3.11 9.98
C CYS A 197 -11.44 3.02 11.44
N PHE A 198 -12.52 2.31 11.69
CA PHE A 198 -13.09 2.03 13.02
C PHE A 198 -12.95 0.57 13.44
N CYS A 199 -11.98 -0.18 12.90
CA CYS A 199 -11.71 -1.54 13.37
C CYS A 199 -11.26 -1.53 14.84
N ARG A 200 -11.30 -2.69 15.52
CA ARG A 200 -10.93 -2.82 16.94
C ARG A 200 -9.54 -2.25 17.27
N HIS A 201 -8.59 -2.37 16.33
CA HIS A 201 -7.21 -1.90 16.55
C HIS A 201 -7.13 -0.38 16.48
N CYS A 202 -7.77 0.27 15.49
CA CYS A 202 -7.86 1.73 15.43
C CYS A 202 -8.57 2.31 16.66
N GLN A 203 -9.61 1.63 17.17
CA GLN A 203 -10.26 2.02 18.41
C GLN A 203 -9.34 1.90 19.65
N THR A 204 -8.47 0.88 19.65
CA THR A 204 -7.45 0.70 20.70
C THR A 204 -6.41 1.81 20.67
N GLU A 205 -5.91 2.16 19.49
CA GLU A 205 -4.96 3.28 19.33
C GLU A 205 -5.58 4.62 19.77
N ALA A 206 -6.82 4.89 19.37
CA ALA A 206 -7.54 6.08 19.80
C ALA A 206 -7.70 6.15 21.34
N LYS A 207 -7.95 5.02 22.02
CA LYS A 207 -8.04 4.98 23.48
C LYS A 207 -6.73 5.33 24.19
N ARG A 208 -5.58 5.03 23.59
CA ARG A 208 -4.26 5.42 24.14
C ARG A 208 -4.12 6.93 24.27
N ASP A 209 -4.78 7.69 23.38
CA ASP A 209 -4.84 9.15 23.41
C ASP A 209 -6.04 9.69 24.21
N GLY A 210 -6.73 8.86 24.94
CA GLY A 210 -7.92 9.23 25.71
C GLY A 210 -9.19 9.44 24.87
N LEU A 211 -9.15 9.14 23.56
CA LEU A 211 -10.28 9.33 22.66
C LEU A 211 -11.32 8.22 22.80
N LYS A 212 -12.58 8.64 22.75
CA LYS A 212 -13.74 7.72 22.77
C LYS A 212 -14.18 7.39 21.35
N ALA A 213 -13.37 6.61 20.61
CA ALA A 213 -13.66 6.25 19.21
C ALA A 213 -15.06 5.67 18.98
N ALA A 214 -15.67 5.02 20.01
CA ALA A 214 -17.04 4.54 19.96
C ALA A 214 -18.08 5.67 19.78
N ARG A 215 -17.75 6.91 20.17
CA ARG A 215 -18.62 8.09 19.97
C ARG A 215 -18.35 8.75 18.61
N LEU A 216 -17.14 8.64 18.09
CA LEU A 216 -16.79 9.21 16.78
C LEU A 216 -17.42 8.44 15.63
N ARG A 217 -17.53 7.12 15.73
CA ARG A 217 -18.11 6.30 14.68
C ARG A 217 -19.52 6.72 14.26
N PRO A 218 -20.52 6.86 15.18
CA PRO A 218 -21.85 7.36 14.81
C PRO A 218 -21.86 8.82 14.38
N LEU A 219 -20.98 9.67 14.92
CA LEU A 219 -20.83 11.05 14.45
C LEU A 219 -20.41 11.09 12.98
N VAL A 220 -19.38 10.32 12.58
CA VAL A 220 -18.92 10.27 11.18
C VAL A 220 -20.00 9.74 10.26
N ALA A 221 -20.75 8.72 10.65
CA ALA A 221 -21.90 8.23 9.89
C ALA A 221 -22.98 9.32 9.72
N GLN A 222 -23.28 10.07 10.78
CA GLN A 222 -24.24 11.18 10.73
C GLN A 222 -23.78 12.34 9.82
N LEU A 223 -22.48 12.64 9.78
CA LEU A 223 -21.92 13.68 8.92
C LEU A 223 -21.98 13.29 7.42
N LEU A 224 -21.92 11.99 7.12
CA LEU A 224 -22.00 11.47 5.75
C LEU A 224 -23.44 11.31 5.23
N GLU A 225 -24.41 11.13 6.09
CA GLU A 225 -25.79 10.83 5.72
C GLU A 225 -26.40 11.85 4.72
N PRO A 226 -26.24 13.19 4.90
CA PRO A 226 -26.74 14.17 3.94
C PRO A 226 -26.16 14.00 2.54
N THR A 227 -24.88 13.59 2.43
CA THR A 227 -24.23 13.33 1.15
C THR A 227 -24.90 12.18 0.39
N PHE A 228 -25.25 11.12 1.09
CA PHE A 228 -25.91 9.96 0.48
C PHE A 228 -27.36 10.27 0.08
N GLN A 229 -28.04 11.11 0.84
CA GLN A 229 -29.43 11.51 0.55
C GLN A 229 -29.52 12.53 -0.61
N THR A 230 -28.58 13.45 -0.69
CA THR A 230 -28.65 14.57 -1.65
C THR A 230 -27.74 14.40 -2.87
N GLY A 231 -26.78 13.49 -2.82
CA GLY A 231 -25.72 13.35 -3.81
C GLY A 231 -24.66 14.45 -3.78
N LYS A 232 -24.76 15.41 -2.86
CA LYS A 232 -23.83 16.54 -2.74
C LYS A 232 -22.76 16.24 -1.70
N PRO A 233 -21.51 16.72 -1.90
CA PRO A 233 -20.48 16.56 -0.89
C PRO A 233 -20.87 17.27 0.42
N PRO A 234 -20.22 16.93 1.55
CA PRO A 234 -20.36 17.70 2.78
C PRO A 234 -20.14 19.19 2.49
N ALA A 235 -20.96 20.05 3.10
CA ALA A 235 -20.86 21.49 2.91
C ALA A 235 -19.58 22.07 3.54
N GLU A 236 -19.05 21.40 4.55
CA GLU A 236 -17.87 21.79 5.29
C GLU A 236 -16.62 21.13 4.71
N SER A 237 -15.53 21.88 4.68
CA SER A 237 -14.18 21.37 4.45
C SER A 237 -13.72 20.48 5.61
N THR A 238 -12.67 19.72 5.39
CA THR A 238 -12.05 18.90 6.45
C THR A 238 -11.58 19.75 7.63
N ASP A 239 -11.04 20.94 7.38
CA ASP A 239 -10.58 21.85 8.45
C ASP A 239 -11.76 22.41 9.27
N GLU A 240 -12.85 22.83 8.64
CA GLU A 240 -14.08 23.27 9.34
C GLU A 240 -14.69 22.15 10.17
N LEU A 241 -14.65 20.90 9.69
CA LEU A 241 -15.06 19.73 10.46
C LEU A 241 -14.17 19.52 11.70
N PHE A 242 -12.87 19.74 11.59
CA PHE A 242 -11.96 19.66 12.72
C PHE A 242 -12.16 20.74 13.75
N ASP A 243 -12.42 21.97 13.32
CA ASP A 243 -12.74 23.09 14.21
C ASP A 243 -14.02 22.81 15.01
N ARG A 244 -15.04 22.25 14.36
CA ARG A 244 -16.31 21.91 15.00
C ARG A 244 -16.24 20.63 15.84
N HIS A 245 -15.37 19.68 15.48
CA HIS A 245 -15.22 18.38 16.12
C HIS A 245 -13.76 18.09 16.48
N PRO A 246 -13.21 18.68 17.55
CA PRO A 246 -11.80 18.48 17.95
C PRO A 246 -11.40 17.01 18.16
N ASP A 247 -12.34 16.17 18.63
CA ASP A 247 -12.08 14.73 18.75
C ASP A 247 -11.86 14.04 17.39
N LEU A 248 -12.50 14.54 16.32
CA LEU A 248 -12.27 14.04 14.95
C LEU A 248 -10.86 14.39 14.46
N ARG A 249 -10.40 15.62 14.76
CA ARG A 249 -9.00 16.03 14.48
C ARG A 249 -8.02 15.16 15.24
N ALA A 250 -8.23 14.98 16.53
CA ALA A 250 -7.36 14.14 17.35
C ALA A 250 -7.33 12.68 16.86
N PHE A 251 -8.46 12.17 16.35
CA PHE A 251 -8.50 10.84 15.73
C PHE A 251 -7.71 10.76 14.40
N ALA A 252 -7.76 11.82 13.59
CA ALA A 252 -6.94 11.93 12.39
C ALA A 252 -5.44 11.98 12.71
N ASP A 253 -5.04 12.76 13.73
CA ASP A 253 -3.66 12.83 14.20
C ASP A 253 -3.18 11.48 14.79
N ALA A 254 -4.05 10.73 15.48
CA ALA A 254 -3.76 9.38 15.94
C ALA A 254 -3.49 8.40 14.77
N ARG A 255 -4.22 8.52 13.67
CA ARG A 255 -3.96 7.73 12.44
C ARG A 255 -2.59 8.04 11.84
N GLU A 256 -2.23 9.31 11.78
CA GLU A 256 -0.91 9.74 11.27
C GLU A 256 0.22 9.14 12.11
N ARG A 257 0.10 9.17 13.43
CA ARG A 257 1.06 8.53 14.33
C ARG A 257 1.15 7.00 14.08
N VAL A 258 0.01 6.31 13.91
CA VAL A 258 0.00 4.88 13.60
C VAL A 258 0.78 4.56 12.34
N VAL A 259 0.68 5.39 11.30
CA VAL A 259 1.44 5.22 10.06
C VAL A 259 2.91 5.51 10.27
N ALA A 260 3.26 6.61 10.95
CA ALA A 260 4.65 6.96 11.26
C ALA A 260 5.35 5.84 12.07
N ASP A 261 4.68 5.32 13.09
CA ASP A 261 5.19 4.19 13.89
C ASP A 261 5.38 2.93 13.03
N LEU A 262 4.43 2.62 12.13
CA LEU A 262 4.55 1.48 11.22
C LEU A 262 5.75 1.65 10.28
N VAL A 263 5.91 2.83 9.68
CA VAL A 263 7.05 3.12 8.78
C VAL A 263 8.37 2.97 9.53
N ALA A 264 8.46 3.52 10.75
CA ALA A 264 9.65 3.39 11.60
C ALA A 264 9.96 1.93 11.96
N GLU A 265 8.94 1.14 12.36
CA GLU A 265 9.11 -0.30 12.65
C GLU A 265 9.59 -1.10 11.43
N VAL A 266 9.02 -0.81 10.25
CA VAL A 266 9.39 -1.49 9.00
C VAL A 266 10.80 -1.08 8.56
N ALA A 267 11.14 0.22 8.68
CA ALA A 267 12.48 0.71 8.37
C ALA A 267 13.55 0.09 9.27
N ALA A 268 13.26 -0.09 10.56
CA ALA A 268 14.19 -0.71 11.53
C ALA A 268 14.52 -2.18 11.19
N GLU A 269 13.65 -2.87 10.48
CA GLU A 269 13.85 -4.26 10.04
C GLU A 269 14.52 -4.37 8.66
N SER A 270 14.70 -3.25 7.96
CA SER A 270 15.34 -3.22 6.65
C SER A 270 16.86 -3.14 6.77
N LYS A 271 17.57 -3.90 5.91
CA LYS A 271 19.04 -3.79 5.77
C LYS A 271 19.48 -2.76 4.71
N VAL A 272 18.52 -2.16 4.03
CA VAL A 272 18.74 -1.15 2.99
C VAL A 272 17.82 0.04 3.23
N PRO A 273 18.08 1.22 2.68
CA PRO A 273 17.18 2.36 2.83
C PRO A 273 15.72 2.02 2.45
N LEU A 274 14.76 2.48 3.24
CA LEU A 274 13.35 2.45 2.95
C LEU A 274 12.93 3.82 2.39
N SER A 275 12.36 3.84 1.19
CA SER A 275 11.83 5.03 0.54
C SER A 275 10.31 4.98 0.58
N PHE A 276 9.67 5.85 1.34
CA PHE A 276 8.21 5.87 1.44
C PHE A 276 7.61 6.62 0.24
N ILE A 277 6.66 5.98 -0.46
CA ILE A 277 5.91 6.61 -1.55
C ILE A 277 4.66 7.25 -0.97
N LEU A 278 4.68 8.58 -0.86
CA LEU A 278 3.56 9.38 -0.38
C LEU A 278 2.57 9.62 -1.54
N MET A 279 1.44 8.91 -1.53
CA MET A 279 0.40 9.02 -2.55
C MET A 279 -0.96 9.25 -1.88
N GLY A 280 -1.53 10.43 -2.10
CA GLY A 280 -2.82 10.83 -1.54
C GLY A 280 -2.73 12.02 -0.61
N SER A 281 -3.88 12.53 -0.16
CA SER A 281 -3.92 13.62 0.81
C SER A 281 -3.54 13.11 2.20
N ARG A 282 -2.98 14.01 3.03
CA ARG A 282 -2.58 13.71 4.41
C ARG A 282 -3.69 12.99 5.19
N TRP A 283 -4.90 13.49 5.05
CA TRP A 283 -6.03 12.98 5.82
C TRP A 283 -6.56 11.64 5.31
N ASP A 284 -6.53 11.40 3.99
CA ASP A 284 -6.98 10.12 3.41
C ASP A 284 -6.06 8.96 3.81
N ILE A 285 -4.77 9.17 3.68
CA ILE A 285 -3.77 8.12 3.92
C ILE A 285 -3.25 8.09 5.36
N GLY A 286 -3.49 9.14 6.15
CA GLY A 286 -2.93 9.26 7.51
C GLY A 286 -1.42 9.37 7.52
N ALA A 287 -0.85 10.10 6.56
CA ALA A 287 0.60 10.32 6.48
C ALA A 287 0.93 11.71 5.93
N SER A 288 2.00 12.30 6.43
CA SER A 288 2.59 13.53 5.92
C SER A 288 4.11 13.48 5.97
N VAL A 289 4.77 14.30 5.16
CA VAL A 289 6.25 14.42 5.18
C VAL A 289 6.77 14.86 6.55
N SER A 290 6.00 15.68 7.27
CA SER A 290 6.41 16.16 8.58
C SER A 290 6.29 15.15 9.72
N ALA A 291 5.52 14.06 9.52
CA ALA A 291 5.32 13.02 10.51
C ALA A 291 6.23 11.79 10.28
N LEU A 292 6.81 11.65 9.09
CA LEU A 292 7.72 10.57 8.69
C LEU A 292 9.18 11.00 8.81
#